data_15293b8eedf6d10aaaa7f92d0fe2a35e
#
_entry.id   15293b8eedf6d10aaaa7f92d0fe2a35e
#
_cell.length_a   1.000
_cell.length_b   1.000
_cell.length_c   1.000
_cell.angle_alpha   90.00
_cell.angle_beta   90.00
_cell.angle_gamma   90.00
#
_symmetry.space_group_name_H-M   'P 1'
#
loop_
_entity.id
_entity.type
_entity.pdbx_description
1 polymer ?
#
loop_
_entity_poly.entity_id
_entity_poly.type
_entity_poly.pdbx_seq_one_letter_code
_entity_poly.pdbx_strand_id
1 'polypeptide(L)'
;MKEYKARIADKILSRRLKSVGAVLIQGPKWCGKTTTAEQQAQSVVYMDDPELIAQNIELAKLSPKNLLAGATPRLIDEWQLAPQLWDAARFEIDHRDSLGQFIFTGSAVPADTSNIHHTGTGRFSWLTMRTMSLSESGDSSNEVSLKDLFDHPNLDIFATNNHNIDDIAWLICRGGWPKATIVDKEVALDMAYSYYEAVVNTDISRIDNVHRDAEKAKRILRSLARNQCTQVAINTICADIENNDTTPTNRITVASYIDALKKIFVLEDSAAWNPNLRSKTAIRTSDTRYFSDPSIGVAALGIGPKDLVNDLNTMGLFFESMCIRDLRVYADALNGTVYHYRDGNGLECDAVIHLRDGSYGLIEIKLGGDQKINDGAKNLLSLASKIDSSKMKSPAFLMVITGVSKYAIQREDGVYVVPIGCLKE
;
A
#
# COMPACT_ATOMS: atom_id res chain seq x y z
N MET A 1 -6.91 -6.42 27.45
CA MET A 1 -6.81 -5.74 26.13
C MET A 1 -5.54 -6.23 25.46
N LYS A 2 -5.59 -6.64 24.17
CA LYS A 2 -4.37 -6.95 23.43
C LYS A 2 -3.59 -5.65 23.23
N GLU A 3 -2.29 -5.70 23.46
CA GLU A 3 -1.39 -4.54 23.35
C GLU A 3 -1.41 -3.99 21.91
N TYR A 4 -1.60 -2.68 21.75
CA TYR A 4 -1.56 -2.01 20.46
C TYR A 4 -0.13 -2.01 19.93
N LYS A 5 0.07 -2.51 18.72
CA LYS A 5 1.36 -2.36 18.02
C LYS A 5 1.37 -1.00 17.32
N ALA A 6 2.29 -0.13 17.72
CA ALA A 6 2.45 1.20 17.11
C ALA A 6 2.68 1.09 15.60
N ARG A 7 2.05 2.01 14.87
CA ARG A 7 2.13 2.08 13.41
C ARG A 7 2.93 3.31 12.98
N ILE A 8 3.61 3.20 11.87
CA ILE A 8 4.23 4.37 11.22
C ILE A 8 3.16 5.43 10.92
N ALA A 9 1.96 5.01 10.58
CA ALA A 9 0.79 5.85 10.38
C ALA A 9 0.44 6.74 11.59
N ASP A 10 0.75 6.35 12.84
CA ASP A 10 0.48 7.15 14.03
C ASP A 10 1.22 8.49 14.01
N LYS A 11 2.51 8.45 13.66
CA LYS A 11 3.34 9.66 13.55
C LYS A 11 2.83 10.58 12.42
N ILE A 12 2.41 9.97 11.30
CA ILE A 12 1.90 10.71 10.14
C ILE A 12 0.56 11.36 10.49
N LEU A 13 -0.36 10.63 11.13
CA LEU A 13 -1.66 11.12 11.57
C LEU A 13 -1.49 12.30 12.53
N SER A 14 -0.65 12.13 13.58
CA SER A 14 -0.36 13.19 14.55
C SER A 14 0.17 14.47 13.88
N ARG A 15 1.06 14.33 12.92
CA ARG A 15 1.60 15.47 12.15
C ARG A 15 0.52 16.14 11.31
N ARG A 16 -0.32 15.38 10.62
CA ARG A 16 -1.39 15.92 9.76
C ARG A 16 -2.47 16.62 10.55
N LEU A 17 -2.86 16.11 11.70
CA LEU A 17 -3.83 16.75 12.60
C LEU A 17 -3.36 18.15 13.07
N LYS A 18 -2.03 18.38 13.12
CA LYS A 18 -1.46 19.72 13.43
C LYS A 18 -1.46 20.66 12.23
N SER A 19 -1.81 20.22 11.03
CA SER A 19 -1.72 21.02 9.80
C SER A 19 -3.04 21.25 9.09
N VAL A 20 -4.07 20.45 9.38
CA VAL A 20 -5.40 20.55 8.75
C VAL A 20 -6.52 20.32 9.77
N GLY A 21 -7.73 20.70 9.41
CA GLY A 21 -8.92 20.51 10.27
C GLY A 21 -9.36 19.06 10.41
N ALA A 22 -9.19 18.24 9.38
CA ALA A 22 -9.55 16.83 9.38
C ALA A 22 -8.57 15.95 8.61
N VAL A 23 -8.45 14.68 9.03
CA VAL A 23 -7.67 13.66 8.32
C VAL A 23 -8.58 12.48 7.99
N LEU A 24 -8.62 12.10 6.70
CA LEU A 24 -9.25 10.86 6.26
C LEU A 24 -8.20 9.74 6.19
N ILE A 25 -8.37 8.70 6.99
CA ILE A 25 -7.60 7.46 6.92
C ILE A 25 -8.35 6.49 6.04
N GLN A 26 -7.78 6.15 4.91
CA GLN A 26 -8.33 5.19 3.95
C GLN A 26 -7.38 4.00 3.75
N GLY A 27 -7.90 2.87 3.28
CA GLY A 27 -7.10 1.66 3.03
C GLY A 27 -7.93 0.38 3.15
N PRO A 28 -7.33 -0.79 2.88
CA PRO A 28 -8.04 -2.05 2.87
C PRO A 28 -8.71 -2.33 4.22
N LYS A 29 -9.78 -3.12 4.21
CA LYS A 29 -10.38 -3.64 5.45
C LYS A 29 -9.31 -4.39 6.25
N TRP A 30 -9.45 -4.41 7.57
CA TRP A 30 -8.58 -5.14 8.51
C TRP A 30 -7.13 -4.64 8.61
N CYS A 31 -6.73 -3.58 7.90
CA CYS A 31 -5.38 -3.02 8.04
C CYS A 31 -5.15 -2.22 9.34
N GLY A 32 -6.21 -1.98 10.14
CA GLY A 32 -6.10 -1.36 11.46
C GLY A 32 -6.46 0.12 11.53
N LYS A 33 -7.17 0.69 10.54
CA LYS A 33 -7.52 2.12 10.46
C LYS A 33 -8.20 2.65 11.73
N THR A 34 -9.29 2.00 12.13
CA THR A 34 -10.08 2.37 13.32
C THR A 34 -9.19 2.36 14.56
N THR A 35 -8.45 1.27 14.79
CA THR A 35 -7.57 1.12 15.96
C THR A 35 -6.48 2.20 16.00
N THR A 36 -5.88 2.55 14.86
CA THR A 36 -4.90 3.64 14.76
C THR A 36 -5.57 5.00 15.04
N ALA A 37 -6.76 5.24 14.50
CA ALA A 37 -7.50 6.49 14.74
C ALA A 37 -7.86 6.67 16.21
N GLU A 38 -8.31 5.60 16.87
CA GLU A 38 -8.66 5.58 18.30
C GLU A 38 -7.51 5.98 19.22
N GLN A 39 -6.24 5.73 18.82
CA GLN A 39 -5.07 6.14 19.62
C GLN A 39 -4.96 7.67 19.78
N GLN A 40 -5.58 8.44 18.90
CA GLN A 40 -5.50 9.90 18.89
C GLN A 40 -6.85 10.59 19.06
N ALA A 41 -7.95 9.84 18.94
CA ALA A 41 -9.30 10.37 19.10
C ALA A 41 -9.63 10.63 20.58
N GLN A 42 -10.30 11.76 20.86
CA GLN A 42 -10.85 12.08 22.18
C GLN A 42 -12.33 11.70 22.32
N SER A 43 -13.00 11.49 21.20
CA SER A 43 -14.36 10.96 21.13
C SER A 43 -14.58 10.23 19.81
N VAL A 44 -15.53 9.28 19.80
CA VAL A 44 -15.76 8.39 18.64
C VAL A 44 -17.24 8.30 18.32
N VAL A 45 -17.54 8.21 17.03
CA VAL A 45 -18.84 7.75 16.48
C VAL A 45 -18.54 6.60 15.52
N TYR A 46 -19.07 5.42 15.82
CA TYR A 46 -19.07 4.28 14.92
C TYR A 46 -20.34 4.33 14.08
N MET A 47 -20.21 4.63 12.79
CA MET A 47 -21.37 4.75 11.88
C MET A 47 -22.01 3.39 11.58
N ASP A 48 -21.27 2.30 11.75
CA ASP A 48 -21.70 0.92 11.52
C ASP A 48 -22.11 0.16 12.80
N ASP A 49 -22.20 0.85 13.95
CA ASP A 49 -22.69 0.24 15.19
C ASP A 49 -24.08 -0.38 14.96
N PRO A 50 -24.24 -1.70 15.10
CA PRO A 50 -25.51 -2.38 14.80
C PRO A 50 -26.73 -1.85 15.58
N GLU A 51 -26.53 -1.32 16.77
CA GLU A 51 -27.61 -0.77 17.60
C GLU A 51 -27.97 0.66 17.17
N LEU A 52 -27.02 1.41 16.61
CA LEU A 52 -27.15 2.84 16.33
C LEU A 52 -27.13 3.19 14.83
N ILE A 53 -26.82 2.26 13.94
CA ILE A 53 -26.62 2.52 12.50
C ILE A 53 -27.80 3.26 11.86
N ALA A 54 -29.04 2.82 12.11
CA ALA A 54 -30.22 3.46 11.57
C ALA A 54 -30.40 4.88 12.12
N GLN A 55 -30.19 5.06 13.42
CA GLN A 55 -30.27 6.35 14.09
C GLN A 55 -29.16 7.30 13.60
N ASN A 56 -27.92 6.82 13.48
CA ASN A 56 -26.77 7.61 13.03
C ASN A 56 -26.97 8.08 11.59
N ILE A 57 -27.47 7.22 10.69
CA ILE A 57 -27.75 7.58 9.29
C ILE A 57 -28.88 8.66 9.23
N GLU A 58 -29.93 8.50 10.03
CA GLU A 58 -31.03 9.48 10.07
C GLU A 58 -30.54 10.81 10.67
N LEU A 59 -29.80 10.76 11.77
CA LEU A 59 -29.23 11.95 12.40
C LEU A 59 -28.25 12.69 11.48
N ALA A 60 -27.46 11.95 10.69
CA ALA A 60 -26.59 12.53 9.69
C ALA A 60 -27.35 13.33 8.61
N LYS A 61 -28.60 12.93 8.30
CA LYS A 61 -29.45 13.67 7.35
C LYS A 61 -30.12 14.88 7.99
N LEU A 62 -30.65 14.73 9.20
CA LEU A 62 -31.45 15.77 9.86
C LEU A 62 -30.58 16.82 10.57
N SER A 63 -29.52 16.39 11.24
CA SER A 63 -28.68 17.27 12.05
C SER A 63 -27.24 16.70 12.14
N PRO A 64 -26.45 16.75 11.06
CA PRO A 64 -25.09 16.22 11.03
C PRO A 64 -24.18 16.85 12.09
N LYS A 65 -24.46 18.11 12.48
CA LYS A 65 -23.74 18.82 13.54
C LYS A 65 -23.76 18.05 14.87
N ASN A 66 -24.85 17.36 15.19
CA ASN A 66 -24.96 16.59 16.44
C ASN A 66 -24.01 15.38 16.44
N LEU A 67 -23.77 14.74 15.29
CA LEU A 67 -22.77 13.67 15.17
C LEU A 67 -21.34 14.22 15.26
N LEU A 68 -21.12 15.44 14.80
CA LEU A 68 -19.82 16.12 14.84
C LEU A 68 -19.54 16.80 16.20
N ALA A 69 -20.51 16.84 17.10
CA ALA A 69 -20.35 17.41 18.44
C ALA A 69 -19.64 16.42 19.38
N GLY A 70 -18.58 16.88 20.06
CA GLY A 70 -17.80 16.06 21.00
C GLY A 70 -16.38 16.57 21.16
N ALA A 71 -15.62 15.93 22.06
CA ALA A 71 -14.21 16.24 22.26
C ALA A 71 -13.40 15.93 20.98
N THR A 72 -12.47 16.80 20.64
CA THR A 72 -11.65 16.71 19.41
C THR A 72 -10.19 16.33 19.71
N PRO A 73 -9.53 15.56 18.85
CA PRO A 73 -10.00 15.02 17.57
C PRO A 73 -11.17 14.04 17.76
N ARG A 74 -12.24 14.21 16.95
CA ARG A 74 -13.38 13.30 16.96
C ARG A 74 -13.28 12.32 15.81
N LEU A 75 -13.31 11.03 16.11
CA LEU A 75 -13.33 9.96 15.11
C LEU A 75 -14.76 9.74 14.59
N ILE A 76 -14.90 9.74 13.28
CA ILE A 76 -16.08 9.30 12.54
C ILE A 76 -15.67 8.03 11.76
N ASP A 77 -15.97 6.87 12.34
CA ASP A 77 -15.60 5.57 11.76
C ASP A 77 -16.61 5.14 10.71
N GLU A 78 -16.14 4.52 9.62
CA GLU A 78 -16.93 4.08 8.45
C GLU A 78 -17.82 5.21 7.86
N TRP A 79 -17.23 6.42 7.72
CA TRP A 79 -17.93 7.64 7.30
C TRP A 79 -18.67 7.53 5.97
N GLN A 80 -18.28 6.63 5.07
CA GLN A 80 -18.93 6.41 3.78
C GLN A 80 -20.38 5.95 3.89
N LEU A 81 -20.83 5.52 5.08
CA LEU A 81 -22.25 5.23 5.36
C LEU A 81 -23.11 6.50 5.43
N ALA A 82 -22.48 7.67 5.65
CA ALA A 82 -23.14 8.96 5.68
C ALA A 82 -22.27 10.05 5.03
N PRO A 83 -22.14 10.06 3.69
CA PRO A 83 -21.24 10.95 2.96
C PRO A 83 -21.49 12.44 3.21
N GLN A 84 -22.71 12.84 3.56
CA GLN A 84 -23.07 14.22 3.91
C GLN A 84 -22.31 14.77 5.13
N LEU A 85 -21.74 13.90 5.98
CA LEU A 85 -20.88 14.33 7.10
C LEU A 85 -19.62 15.04 6.61
N TRP A 86 -19.18 14.80 5.38
CA TRP A 86 -18.03 15.47 4.79
C TRP A 86 -18.22 16.98 4.69
N ASP A 87 -19.33 17.41 4.07
CA ASP A 87 -19.63 18.84 3.93
C ASP A 87 -19.93 19.50 5.26
N ALA A 88 -20.62 18.80 6.16
CA ALA A 88 -20.89 19.29 7.51
C ALA A 88 -19.58 19.49 8.32
N ALA A 89 -18.65 18.53 8.24
CA ALA A 89 -17.36 18.67 8.90
C ALA A 89 -16.53 19.82 8.33
N ARG A 90 -16.51 19.98 6.99
CA ARG A 90 -15.88 21.14 6.35
C ARG A 90 -16.43 22.45 6.91
N PHE A 91 -17.76 22.58 7.01
CA PHE A 91 -18.40 23.76 7.55
C PHE A 91 -18.00 24.01 9.01
N GLU A 92 -18.01 22.97 9.86
CA GLU A 92 -17.57 23.08 11.26
C GLU A 92 -16.10 23.48 11.38
N ILE A 93 -15.20 22.96 10.52
CA ILE A 93 -13.79 23.34 10.49
C ILE A 93 -13.63 24.83 10.21
N ASP A 94 -14.36 25.36 9.22
CA ASP A 94 -14.30 26.78 8.84
C ASP A 94 -14.81 27.72 9.96
N HIS A 95 -15.75 27.24 10.81
CA HIS A 95 -16.37 28.06 11.86
C HIS A 95 -15.70 27.94 13.22
N ARG A 96 -15.02 26.84 13.52
CA ARG A 96 -14.33 26.63 14.80
C ARG A 96 -12.92 27.21 14.84
N ASP A 97 -12.35 27.55 13.67
CA ASP A 97 -11.00 28.10 13.48
C ASP A 97 -9.92 27.34 14.26
N SER A 98 -9.98 26.01 14.22
CA SER A 98 -9.01 25.14 14.89
C SER A 98 -8.62 23.96 14.01
N LEU A 99 -7.39 23.48 14.18
CA LEU A 99 -6.85 22.32 13.48
C LEU A 99 -7.16 21.02 14.28
N GLY A 100 -7.01 19.86 13.61
CA GLY A 100 -7.10 18.55 14.26
C GLY A 100 -8.47 18.23 14.86
N GLN A 101 -9.54 18.69 14.22
CA GLN A 101 -10.89 18.52 14.78
C GLN A 101 -11.46 17.13 14.55
N PHE A 102 -11.19 16.55 13.36
CA PHE A 102 -11.83 15.30 12.95
C PHE A 102 -10.82 14.30 12.40
N ILE A 103 -11.10 13.03 12.66
CA ILE A 103 -10.51 11.88 12.00
C ILE A 103 -11.66 11.12 11.34
N PHE A 104 -11.55 10.85 10.05
CA PHE A 104 -12.46 9.99 9.32
C PHE A 104 -11.77 8.68 8.98
N THR A 105 -12.45 7.55 9.09
CA THR A 105 -11.94 6.28 8.59
C THR A 105 -12.91 5.70 7.57
N GLY A 106 -12.38 5.08 6.52
CA GLY A 106 -13.17 4.43 5.50
C GLY A 106 -12.39 3.32 4.79
N SER A 107 -13.08 2.21 4.57
CA SER A 107 -12.54 1.04 3.86
C SER A 107 -12.85 1.04 2.37
N ALA A 108 -13.59 2.04 1.90
CA ALA A 108 -13.96 2.23 0.50
C ALA A 108 -14.17 3.71 0.20
N VAL A 109 -14.06 4.05 -1.08
CA VAL A 109 -14.56 5.33 -1.59
C VAL A 109 -16.09 5.27 -1.56
N PRO A 110 -16.83 6.34 -1.12
CA PRO A 110 -18.27 6.33 -1.11
C PRO A 110 -18.86 5.96 -2.47
N ALA A 111 -19.84 5.04 -2.48
CA ALA A 111 -20.53 4.65 -3.70
C ALA A 111 -21.32 5.80 -4.33
N ASP A 112 -21.91 6.63 -3.49
CA ASP A 112 -22.64 7.84 -3.88
C ASP A 112 -21.94 9.09 -3.35
N THR A 113 -21.40 9.87 -4.27
CA THR A 113 -20.79 11.17 -3.99
C THR A 113 -21.71 12.36 -4.32
N SER A 114 -22.96 12.10 -4.73
CA SER A 114 -23.92 13.16 -5.07
C SER A 114 -24.24 14.10 -3.91
N ASN A 115 -24.09 13.60 -2.69
CA ASN A 115 -24.26 14.35 -1.44
C ASN A 115 -22.98 15.04 -0.94
N ILE A 116 -21.89 14.97 -1.71
CA ILE A 116 -20.63 15.67 -1.42
C ILE A 116 -20.54 16.85 -2.39
N HIS A 117 -20.82 18.06 -1.92
CA HIS A 117 -20.83 19.26 -2.75
C HIS A 117 -19.47 19.97 -2.79
N HIS A 118 -18.57 19.65 -1.86
CA HIS A 118 -17.26 20.28 -1.74
C HIS A 118 -16.13 19.27 -1.64
N THR A 119 -15.01 19.56 -2.29
CA THR A 119 -13.83 18.68 -2.32
C THR A 119 -13.08 18.59 -1.00
N GLY A 120 -13.36 19.50 -0.05
CA GLY A 120 -12.61 19.60 1.22
C GLY A 120 -11.18 20.13 1.07
N THR A 121 -10.81 20.65 -0.10
CA THR A 121 -9.46 21.18 -0.38
C THR A 121 -9.02 22.20 0.68
N GLY A 122 -7.84 22.00 1.24
CA GLY A 122 -7.25 22.86 2.29
C GLY A 122 -7.76 22.57 3.70
N ARG A 123 -8.82 21.79 3.91
CA ARG A 123 -9.40 21.42 5.21
C ARG A 123 -9.12 19.98 5.58
N PHE A 124 -8.99 19.11 4.56
CA PHE A 124 -8.79 17.68 4.72
C PHE A 124 -7.42 17.24 4.20
N SER A 125 -6.82 16.26 4.86
CA SER A 125 -5.66 15.52 4.39
C SER A 125 -6.00 14.02 4.31
N TRP A 126 -5.45 13.34 3.30
CA TRP A 126 -5.68 11.90 3.08
C TRP A 126 -4.47 11.10 3.55
N LEU A 127 -4.70 10.11 4.39
CA LEU A 127 -3.70 9.14 4.84
C LEU A 127 -4.09 7.77 4.33
N THR A 128 -3.34 7.23 3.37
CA THR A 128 -3.50 5.85 2.93
C THR A 128 -2.77 4.93 3.91
N MET A 129 -3.52 4.10 4.61
CA MET A 129 -2.98 3.13 5.55
C MET A 129 -2.97 1.75 4.90
N ARG A 130 -1.81 1.12 4.88
CA ARG A 130 -1.59 -0.23 4.32
C ARG A 130 -1.55 -1.27 5.45
N THR A 131 -1.43 -2.53 5.09
CA THR A 131 -1.09 -3.60 6.04
C THR A 131 0.28 -3.32 6.66
N MET A 132 0.63 -4.00 7.76
CA MET A 132 1.89 -3.77 8.48
C MET A 132 3.09 -4.11 7.62
N SER A 133 4.11 -3.24 7.63
CA SER A 133 5.45 -3.56 7.15
C SER A 133 6.12 -4.58 8.07
N LEU A 134 7.25 -5.17 7.63
CA LEU A 134 8.03 -6.07 8.48
C LEU A 134 8.57 -5.35 9.73
N SER A 135 8.91 -4.07 9.61
CA SER A 135 9.28 -3.24 10.76
C SER A 135 8.14 -3.12 11.78
N GLU A 136 6.92 -2.81 11.33
CA GLU A 136 5.76 -2.65 12.22
C GLU A 136 5.29 -3.97 12.83
N SER A 137 5.40 -5.08 12.10
CA SER A 137 5.01 -6.40 12.61
C SER A 137 6.03 -7.02 13.58
N GLY A 138 7.27 -6.49 13.59
CA GLY A 138 8.37 -7.00 14.42
C GLY A 138 9.17 -8.09 13.73
N ASP A 139 9.03 -8.23 12.41
CA ASP A 139 9.77 -9.19 11.60
C ASP A 139 11.03 -8.58 10.95
N SER A 140 11.35 -7.31 11.25
CA SER A 140 12.61 -6.66 10.91
C SER A 140 13.44 -6.35 12.15
N SER A 141 14.76 -6.44 12.05
CA SER A 141 15.68 -6.02 13.12
C SER A 141 15.74 -4.49 13.27
N ASN A 142 15.29 -3.75 12.26
CA ASN A 142 15.26 -2.29 12.24
C ASN A 142 16.65 -1.62 12.34
N GLU A 143 17.71 -2.31 11.93
CA GLU A 143 19.08 -1.80 12.04
C GLU A 143 19.48 -0.89 10.88
N VAL A 144 18.80 -0.99 9.72
CA VAL A 144 19.05 -0.14 8.55
C VAL A 144 17.87 0.81 8.34
N SER A 145 18.12 2.12 8.46
CA SER A 145 17.10 3.16 8.30
C SER A 145 17.19 3.80 6.91
N LEU A 146 16.06 3.81 6.19
CA LEU A 146 15.95 4.55 4.93
C LEU A 146 16.18 6.05 5.13
N LYS A 147 15.68 6.59 6.24
CA LYS A 147 15.89 7.99 6.60
C LYS A 147 17.37 8.32 6.70
N ASP A 148 18.14 7.48 7.39
CA ASP A 148 19.57 7.72 7.59
C ASP A 148 20.33 7.62 6.26
N LEU A 149 19.93 6.73 5.34
CA LEU A 149 20.51 6.66 4.00
C LEU A 149 20.21 7.90 3.14
N PHE A 150 19.06 8.55 3.35
CA PHE A 150 18.77 9.83 2.70
C PHE A 150 19.54 10.99 3.32
N ASP A 151 19.66 11.02 4.65
CA ASP A 151 20.27 12.11 5.39
C ASP A 151 21.81 12.08 5.34
N HIS A 152 22.41 10.88 5.21
CA HIS A 152 23.85 10.63 5.28
C HIS A 152 24.36 9.81 4.08
N PRO A 153 24.66 10.46 2.94
CA PRO A 153 25.24 9.77 1.78
C PRO A 153 26.53 9.01 2.15
N ASN A 154 26.67 7.79 1.65
CA ASN A 154 27.77 6.87 1.94
C ASN A 154 27.88 6.43 3.42
N LEU A 155 26.73 6.34 4.12
CA LEU A 155 26.67 5.79 5.45
C LEU A 155 27.21 4.34 5.46
N ASP A 156 28.20 4.05 6.27
CA ASP A 156 28.62 2.66 6.49
C ASP A 156 27.54 1.93 7.29
N ILE A 157 27.12 0.78 6.79
CA ILE A 157 26.06 -0.03 7.40
C ILE A 157 26.55 -1.47 7.60
N PHE A 158 26.13 -2.05 8.72
CA PHE A 158 26.29 -3.48 8.96
C PHE A 158 25.10 -3.97 9.80
N ALA A 159 24.38 -4.98 9.30
CA ALA A 159 23.31 -5.66 10.04
C ALA A 159 23.24 -7.13 9.65
N THR A 160 22.68 -7.95 10.51
CA THR A 160 22.53 -9.39 10.25
C THR A 160 21.07 -9.76 10.06
N ASN A 161 20.80 -10.46 8.97
CA ASN A 161 19.48 -11.00 8.67
C ASN A 161 19.35 -12.43 9.22
N ASN A 162 18.23 -12.70 9.88
CA ASN A 162 17.92 -14.01 10.44
C ASN A 162 16.89 -14.80 9.62
N HIS A 163 16.31 -14.22 8.55
CA HIS A 163 15.35 -14.92 7.71
C HIS A 163 16.00 -15.81 6.68
N ASN A 164 15.49 -17.03 6.57
CA ASN A 164 15.78 -17.95 5.49
C ASN A 164 14.66 -17.92 4.42
N ILE A 165 14.75 -18.78 3.41
CA ILE A 165 13.81 -18.83 2.29
C ILE A 165 12.40 -19.22 2.73
N ASP A 166 12.28 -20.15 3.69
CA ASP A 166 10.99 -20.61 4.20
C ASP A 166 10.31 -19.50 5.03
N ASP A 167 11.10 -18.72 5.81
CA ASP A 167 10.59 -17.58 6.57
C ASP A 167 10.03 -16.51 5.61
N ILE A 168 10.75 -16.17 4.54
CA ILE A 168 10.28 -15.20 3.54
C ILE A 168 9.02 -15.71 2.84
N ALA A 169 8.97 -16.97 2.45
CA ALA A 169 7.76 -17.56 1.84
C ALA A 169 6.56 -17.48 2.80
N TRP A 170 6.78 -17.77 4.07
CA TRP A 170 5.73 -17.67 5.09
C TRP A 170 5.28 -16.22 5.31
N LEU A 171 6.20 -15.26 5.40
CA LEU A 171 5.88 -13.82 5.57
C LEU A 171 5.07 -13.28 4.39
N ILE A 172 5.39 -13.68 3.17
CA ILE A 172 4.62 -13.36 1.97
C ILE A 172 3.18 -13.87 2.08
N CYS A 173 3.00 -15.15 2.47
CA CYS A 173 1.69 -15.79 2.57
C CYS A 173 0.86 -15.26 3.74
N ARG A 174 1.49 -14.98 4.89
CA ARG A 174 0.83 -14.37 6.06
C ARG A 174 0.30 -12.97 5.74
N GLY A 175 1.09 -12.20 4.98
CA GLY A 175 0.84 -10.78 4.80
C GLY A 175 1.11 -9.94 6.04
N GLY A 176 0.77 -8.65 5.93
CA GLY A 176 0.93 -7.66 7.01
C GLY A 176 -0.36 -7.38 7.80
N TRP A 177 -1.33 -8.27 7.81
CA TRP A 177 -2.58 -8.09 8.55
C TRP A 177 -2.33 -8.03 10.06
N PRO A 178 -2.73 -6.95 10.78
CA PRO A 178 -2.41 -6.80 12.21
C PRO A 178 -2.78 -8.01 13.06
N LYS A 179 -3.94 -8.61 12.82
CA LYS A 179 -4.37 -9.81 13.57
C LYS A 179 -3.50 -11.04 13.23
N ALA A 180 -3.03 -11.18 11.98
CA ALA A 180 -2.17 -12.29 11.57
C ALA A 180 -0.77 -12.23 12.22
N THR A 181 -0.34 -11.05 12.69
CA THR A 181 0.97 -10.89 13.36
C THR A 181 0.99 -11.30 14.83
N ILE A 182 -0.15 -11.70 15.40
CA ILE A 182 -0.32 -11.99 16.83
C ILE A 182 -1.01 -13.33 17.13
N VAL A 183 -1.20 -14.15 16.10
CA VAL A 183 -1.79 -15.50 16.21
C VAL A 183 -0.77 -16.55 15.76
N ASP A 184 -1.07 -17.82 16.00
CA ASP A 184 -0.21 -18.93 15.61
C ASP A 184 0.00 -19.01 14.09
N LYS A 185 1.14 -19.54 13.67
CA LYS A 185 1.59 -19.56 12.27
C LYS A 185 0.57 -20.14 11.29
N GLU A 186 -0.11 -21.21 11.66
CA GLU A 186 -1.13 -21.87 10.80
C GLU A 186 -2.38 -20.99 10.68
N VAL A 187 -2.89 -20.48 11.81
CA VAL A 187 -4.07 -19.60 11.85
C VAL A 187 -3.82 -18.28 11.11
N ALA A 188 -2.59 -17.79 11.11
CA ALA A 188 -2.22 -16.57 10.41
C ALA A 188 -2.42 -16.68 8.88
N LEU A 189 -2.16 -17.85 8.30
CA LEU A 189 -2.35 -18.09 6.87
C LEU A 189 -3.85 -18.10 6.48
N ASP A 190 -4.71 -18.65 7.32
CA ASP A 190 -6.15 -18.69 7.08
C ASP A 190 -6.78 -17.29 6.99
N MET A 191 -6.18 -16.31 7.66
CA MET A 191 -6.67 -14.92 7.62
C MET A 191 -6.58 -14.30 6.22
N ALA A 192 -5.51 -14.56 5.48
CA ALA A 192 -5.36 -14.06 4.11
C ALA A 192 -6.40 -14.67 3.17
N TYR A 193 -6.67 -15.98 3.31
CA TYR A 193 -7.73 -16.65 2.56
C TYR A 193 -9.11 -16.12 2.90
N SER A 194 -9.41 -15.94 4.19
CA SER A 194 -10.68 -15.37 4.63
C SER A 194 -10.90 -13.94 4.11
N TYR A 195 -9.83 -13.13 4.06
CA TYR A 195 -9.89 -11.80 3.46
C TYR A 195 -10.19 -11.87 1.95
N TYR A 196 -9.47 -12.73 1.22
CA TYR A 196 -9.69 -12.94 -0.21
C TYR A 196 -11.13 -13.39 -0.51
N GLU A 197 -11.67 -14.35 0.26
CA GLU A 197 -13.05 -14.81 0.12
C GLU A 197 -14.07 -13.69 0.37
N ALA A 198 -13.85 -12.86 1.39
CA ALA A 198 -14.71 -11.71 1.67
C ALA A 198 -14.69 -10.68 0.53
N VAL A 199 -13.52 -10.41 -0.05
CA VAL A 199 -13.38 -9.53 -1.22
C VAL A 199 -14.18 -10.06 -2.40
N VAL A 200 -14.02 -11.34 -2.74
CA VAL A 200 -14.65 -11.96 -3.91
C VAL A 200 -16.16 -12.07 -3.75
N ASN A 201 -16.63 -12.56 -2.61
CA ASN A 201 -18.04 -12.91 -2.43
C ASN A 201 -18.90 -11.74 -2.00
N THR A 202 -18.30 -10.66 -1.45
CA THR A 202 -19.07 -9.60 -0.81
C THR A 202 -18.62 -8.21 -1.21
N ASP A 203 -17.35 -7.86 -0.98
CA ASP A 203 -16.91 -6.46 -0.99
C ASP A 203 -16.90 -5.86 -2.39
N ILE A 204 -16.47 -6.63 -3.40
CA ILE A 204 -16.38 -6.15 -4.79
C ILE A 204 -17.73 -5.72 -5.40
N SER A 205 -18.85 -6.28 -4.92
CA SER A 205 -20.19 -5.93 -5.38
C SER A 205 -20.84 -4.80 -4.57
N ARG A 206 -20.37 -4.56 -3.34
CA ARG A 206 -20.95 -3.53 -2.46
C ARG A 206 -20.44 -2.12 -2.74
N ILE A 207 -19.32 -2.00 -3.47
CA ILE A 207 -18.64 -0.71 -3.61
C ILE A 207 -19.42 0.33 -4.41
N ASP A 208 -20.20 -0.09 -5.41
CA ASP A 208 -20.94 0.79 -6.32
C ASP A 208 -22.32 0.24 -6.69
N ASN A 209 -22.85 -0.69 -5.90
CA ASN A 209 -24.11 -1.39 -6.12
C ASN A 209 -24.19 -2.14 -7.47
N VAL A 210 -23.06 -2.37 -8.13
CA VAL A 210 -22.98 -3.19 -9.34
C VAL A 210 -22.78 -4.63 -8.95
N HIS A 211 -23.74 -5.49 -9.29
CA HIS A 211 -23.61 -6.93 -9.06
C HIS A 211 -22.46 -7.50 -9.90
N ARG A 212 -21.45 -8.05 -9.25
CA ARG A 212 -20.30 -8.70 -9.88
C ARG A 212 -20.31 -10.19 -9.60
N ASP A 213 -20.12 -10.97 -10.65
CA ASP A 213 -20.01 -12.42 -10.56
C ASP A 213 -18.73 -12.83 -9.80
N ALA A 214 -18.89 -13.66 -8.75
CA ALA A 214 -17.79 -14.04 -7.88
C ALA A 214 -16.76 -14.94 -8.60
N GLU A 215 -17.22 -15.84 -9.48
CA GLU A 215 -16.32 -16.72 -10.24
C GLU A 215 -15.49 -15.92 -11.25
N LYS A 216 -16.09 -14.91 -11.87
CA LYS A 216 -15.36 -13.97 -12.74
C LYS A 216 -14.35 -13.13 -11.94
N ALA A 217 -14.71 -12.68 -10.73
CA ALA A 217 -13.80 -11.99 -9.83
C ALA A 217 -12.59 -12.86 -9.47
N LYS A 218 -12.81 -14.15 -9.14
CA LYS A 218 -11.73 -15.11 -8.85
C LYS A 218 -10.76 -15.26 -10.04
N ARG A 219 -11.29 -15.40 -11.25
CA ARG A 219 -10.47 -15.53 -12.46
C ARG A 219 -9.65 -14.27 -12.74
N ILE A 220 -10.26 -13.09 -12.60
CA ILE A 220 -9.55 -11.79 -12.74
C ILE A 220 -8.44 -11.67 -11.71
N LEU A 221 -8.72 -11.94 -10.42
CA LEU A 221 -7.74 -11.91 -9.36
C LEU A 221 -6.60 -12.90 -9.58
N ARG A 222 -6.91 -14.12 -10.08
CA ARG A 222 -5.90 -15.11 -10.43
C ARG A 222 -5.01 -14.68 -11.59
N SER A 223 -5.59 -14.06 -12.64
CA SER A 223 -4.81 -13.48 -13.75
C SER A 223 -3.92 -12.34 -13.27
N LEU A 224 -4.44 -11.45 -12.41
CA LEU A 224 -3.66 -10.36 -11.80
C LEU A 224 -2.51 -10.90 -10.92
N ALA A 225 -2.76 -11.96 -10.14
CA ALA A 225 -1.75 -12.59 -9.29
C ALA A 225 -0.63 -13.24 -10.11
N ARG A 226 -0.98 -13.91 -11.23
CA ARG A 226 -0.01 -14.47 -12.17
C ARG A 226 0.86 -13.39 -12.83
N ASN A 227 0.30 -12.22 -13.07
CA ASN A 227 0.96 -11.08 -13.71
C ASN A 227 1.37 -10.00 -12.68
N GLN A 228 1.60 -10.38 -11.43
CA GLN A 228 2.02 -9.50 -10.34
C GLN A 228 3.31 -8.75 -10.70
N CYS A 229 3.46 -7.51 -10.25
CA CYS A 229 4.63 -6.67 -10.47
C CYS A 229 4.91 -6.39 -11.96
N THR A 230 3.89 -6.40 -12.82
CA THR A 230 4.04 -6.12 -14.25
C THR A 230 3.08 -5.02 -14.73
N GLN A 231 3.36 -4.51 -15.92
CA GLN A 231 2.50 -3.57 -16.64
C GLN A 231 1.47 -4.33 -17.50
N VAL A 232 0.80 -5.34 -16.91
CA VAL A 232 -0.13 -6.21 -17.63
C VAL A 232 -1.25 -5.41 -18.29
N ALA A 233 -1.42 -5.61 -19.61
CA ALA A 233 -2.51 -4.99 -20.35
C ALA A 233 -3.85 -5.67 -20.04
N ILE A 234 -4.94 -4.88 -20.05
CA ILE A 234 -6.31 -5.42 -19.85
C ILE A 234 -6.63 -6.54 -20.86
N ASN A 235 -6.13 -6.42 -22.10
CA ASN A 235 -6.33 -7.45 -23.11
C ASN A 235 -5.71 -8.80 -22.73
N THR A 236 -4.57 -8.82 -22.06
CA THR A 236 -3.93 -10.05 -21.57
C THR A 236 -4.80 -10.69 -20.50
N ILE A 237 -5.39 -9.90 -19.58
CA ILE A 237 -6.31 -10.40 -18.56
C ILE A 237 -7.59 -10.95 -19.22
N CYS A 238 -8.13 -10.29 -20.25
CA CYS A 238 -9.27 -10.81 -21.01
C CYS A 238 -8.93 -12.18 -21.62
N ALA A 239 -7.79 -12.32 -22.29
CA ALA A 239 -7.36 -13.57 -22.90
C ALA A 239 -7.17 -14.70 -21.87
N ASP A 240 -6.61 -14.40 -20.69
CA ASP A 240 -6.45 -15.35 -19.60
C ASP A 240 -7.81 -15.91 -19.10
N ILE A 241 -8.88 -15.11 -19.20
CA ILE A 241 -10.22 -15.47 -18.71
C ILE A 241 -11.03 -16.18 -19.80
N GLU A 242 -10.94 -15.76 -21.07
CA GLU A 242 -11.76 -16.23 -22.19
C GLU A 242 -11.57 -17.72 -22.50
N ASN A 243 -10.39 -18.28 -22.23
CA ASN A 243 -10.09 -19.69 -22.50
C ASN A 243 -10.99 -20.70 -21.72
N ASN A 244 -11.79 -20.23 -20.77
CA ASN A 244 -12.65 -21.08 -19.91
C ASN A 244 -14.10 -20.59 -19.77
N ASP A 245 -14.52 -19.55 -20.51
CA ASP A 245 -15.86 -18.97 -20.38
C ASP A 245 -16.68 -19.15 -21.66
N THR A 246 -17.94 -19.55 -21.52
CA THR A 246 -18.91 -19.61 -22.62
C THR A 246 -19.38 -18.22 -23.07
N THR A 247 -19.14 -17.16 -22.26
CA THR A 247 -19.45 -15.77 -22.55
C THR A 247 -18.18 -14.93 -22.69
N PRO A 248 -17.97 -14.22 -23.83
CA PRO A 248 -16.80 -13.37 -24.01
C PRO A 248 -16.74 -12.28 -22.93
N THR A 249 -15.59 -12.17 -22.28
CA THR A 249 -15.33 -11.12 -21.29
C THR A 249 -14.69 -9.94 -21.99
N ASN A 250 -15.41 -8.81 -22.10
CA ASN A 250 -14.90 -7.63 -22.77
C ASN A 250 -14.01 -6.77 -21.85
N ARG A 251 -13.22 -5.87 -22.47
CA ARG A 251 -12.33 -4.94 -21.77
C ARG A 251 -13.04 -4.06 -20.74
N ILE A 252 -14.27 -3.63 -21.03
CA ILE A 252 -15.05 -2.75 -20.14
C ILE A 252 -15.38 -3.48 -18.85
N THR A 253 -15.77 -4.74 -18.94
CA THR A 253 -16.03 -5.59 -17.77
C THR A 253 -14.79 -5.77 -16.93
N VAL A 254 -13.65 -6.16 -17.52
CA VAL A 254 -12.39 -6.33 -16.76
C VAL A 254 -11.96 -5.03 -16.11
N ALA A 255 -12.03 -3.90 -16.84
CA ALA A 255 -11.73 -2.58 -16.29
C ALA A 255 -12.61 -2.24 -15.08
N SER A 256 -13.93 -2.51 -15.15
CA SER A 256 -14.86 -2.29 -14.04
C SER A 256 -14.51 -3.09 -12.78
N TYR A 257 -14.05 -4.35 -12.94
CA TYR A 257 -13.57 -5.13 -11.79
C TYR A 257 -12.28 -4.58 -11.21
N ILE A 258 -11.32 -4.19 -12.06
CA ILE A 258 -10.07 -3.58 -11.62
C ILE A 258 -10.33 -2.27 -10.86
N ASP A 259 -11.21 -1.42 -11.37
CA ASP A 259 -11.58 -0.16 -10.72
C ASP A 259 -12.26 -0.41 -9.36
N ALA A 260 -13.14 -1.40 -9.28
CA ALA A 260 -13.74 -1.80 -8.00
C ALA A 260 -12.69 -2.28 -7.00
N LEU A 261 -11.74 -3.13 -7.42
CA LEU A 261 -10.65 -3.63 -6.59
C LEU A 261 -9.73 -2.49 -6.09
N LYS A 262 -9.50 -1.46 -6.91
CA LYS A 262 -8.77 -0.25 -6.50
C LYS A 262 -9.56 0.56 -5.47
N LYS A 263 -10.86 0.74 -5.67
CA LYS A 263 -11.74 1.49 -4.75
C LYS A 263 -11.85 0.87 -3.36
N ILE A 264 -11.68 -0.46 -3.24
CA ILE A 264 -11.63 -1.16 -1.95
C ILE A 264 -10.19 -1.43 -1.48
N PHE A 265 -9.20 -0.80 -2.12
CA PHE A 265 -7.78 -0.88 -1.76
C PHE A 265 -7.18 -2.29 -1.79
N VAL A 266 -7.69 -3.16 -2.67
CA VAL A 266 -7.10 -4.49 -2.93
C VAL A 266 -5.95 -4.40 -3.92
N LEU A 267 -6.04 -3.47 -4.88
CA LEU A 267 -4.99 -3.17 -5.85
C LEU A 267 -4.46 -1.75 -5.63
N GLU A 268 -3.15 -1.60 -5.78
CA GLU A 268 -2.45 -0.31 -5.72
C GLU A 268 -1.35 -0.27 -6.80
N ASP A 269 -1.52 0.58 -7.80
CA ASP A 269 -0.56 0.71 -8.88
C ASP A 269 0.62 1.62 -8.49
N SER A 270 1.81 1.40 -9.05
CA SER A 270 2.96 2.31 -9.00
C SER A 270 3.09 3.04 -10.31
N ALA A 271 3.09 4.37 -10.26
CA ALA A 271 3.30 5.21 -11.42
C ALA A 271 4.75 5.13 -11.92
N ALA A 272 4.95 5.44 -13.20
CA ALA A 272 6.28 5.51 -13.76
C ALA A 272 7.03 6.77 -13.29
N TRP A 273 8.28 6.60 -12.87
CA TRP A 273 9.19 7.69 -12.59
C TRP A 273 9.96 8.12 -13.82
N ASN A 274 10.33 9.39 -13.89
CA ASN A 274 11.25 9.88 -14.92
C ASN A 274 12.12 11.00 -14.35
N PRO A 275 13.45 10.93 -14.51
CA PRO A 275 14.38 11.96 -14.04
C PRO A 275 14.15 13.32 -14.71
N ASN A 276 13.55 13.34 -15.88
CA ASN A 276 13.17 14.58 -16.54
C ASN A 276 11.76 15.00 -16.11
N LEU A 277 11.63 16.00 -15.24
CA LEU A 277 10.38 16.51 -14.68
C LEU A 277 9.29 16.86 -15.70
N ARG A 278 9.68 17.19 -16.94
CA ARG A 278 8.75 17.52 -18.04
C ARG A 278 8.64 16.40 -19.08
N SER A 279 9.04 15.18 -18.74
CA SER A 279 9.02 14.07 -19.68
C SER A 279 7.60 13.63 -20.03
N LYS A 280 7.29 13.63 -21.33
CA LYS A 280 6.07 12.99 -21.83
C LYS A 280 6.12 11.46 -21.68
N THR A 281 7.29 10.88 -21.57
CA THR A 281 7.49 9.43 -21.43
C THR A 281 6.91 8.92 -20.12
N ALA A 282 7.10 9.62 -18.99
CA ALA A 282 6.51 9.25 -17.71
C ALA A 282 4.98 9.15 -17.78
N ILE A 283 4.34 10.07 -18.50
CA ILE A 283 2.86 10.10 -18.64
C ILE A 283 2.38 8.95 -19.56
N ARG A 284 3.21 8.50 -20.50
CA ARG A 284 2.85 7.47 -21.49
C ARG A 284 3.23 6.05 -21.06
N THR A 285 4.07 5.91 -20.05
CA THR A 285 4.44 4.62 -19.48
C THR A 285 3.32 4.11 -18.60
N SER A 286 2.93 2.85 -18.81
CA SER A 286 1.87 2.22 -18.00
C SER A 286 2.34 2.02 -16.56
N ASP A 287 1.41 2.13 -15.63
CA ASP A 287 1.66 1.83 -14.21
C ASP A 287 1.96 0.33 -14.02
N THR A 288 2.82 0.01 -13.09
CA THR A 288 3.03 -1.36 -12.61
C THR A 288 2.00 -1.69 -11.55
N ARG A 289 1.36 -2.85 -11.66
CA ARG A 289 0.24 -3.23 -10.81
C ARG A 289 0.67 -4.15 -9.68
N TYR A 290 0.20 -3.81 -8.46
CA TYR A 290 0.46 -4.58 -7.25
C TYR A 290 -0.84 -4.86 -6.50
N PHE A 291 -0.90 -6.01 -5.81
CA PHE A 291 -1.81 -6.12 -4.69
C PHE A 291 -1.33 -5.22 -3.54
N SER A 292 -2.25 -4.68 -2.77
CA SER A 292 -1.91 -3.88 -1.58
C SER A 292 -1.20 -4.70 -0.49
N ASP A 293 -1.42 -6.03 -0.51
CA ASP A 293 -0.69 -7.02 0.28
C ASP A 293 -0.46 -8.28 -0.56
N PRO A 294 0.77 -8.85 -0.61
CA PRO A 294 1.09 -10.00 -1.44
C PRO A 294 0.25 -11.24 -1.11
N SER A 295 -0.18 -11.40 0.14
CA SER A 295 -0.97 -12.55 0.59
C SER A 295 -2.31 -12.69 -0.15
N ILE A 296 -2.87 -11.57 -0.64
CA ILE A 296 -4.11 -11.58 -1.45
C ILE A 296 -3.86 -12.32 -2.77
N GLY A 297 -2.72 -12.03 -3.42
CA GLY A 297 -2.35 -12.69 -4.68
C GLY A 297 -2.02 -14.17 -4.49
N VAL A 298 -1.34 -14.51 -3.39
CA VAL A 298 -1.08 -15.91 -3.00
C VAL A 298 -2.39 -16.67 -2.82
N ALA A 299 -3.36 -16.11 -2.09
CA ALA A 299 -4.68 -16.67 -1.90
C ALA A 299 -5.44 -16.82 -3.23
N ALA A 300 -5.33 -15.84 -4.14
CA ALA A 300 -5.96 -15.90 -5.46
C ALA A 300 -5.38 -17.00 -6.36
N LEU A 301 -4.10 -17.36 -6.20
CA LEU A 301 -3.50 -18.52 -6.87
C LEU A 301 -3.87 -19.84 -6.22
N GLY A 302 -4.30 -19.85 -4.95
CA GLY A 302 -4.59 -21.05 -4.16
C GLY A 302 -3.32 -21.81 -3.75
N ILE A 303 -2.24 -21.10 -3.47
CA ILE A 303 -0.92 -21.66 -3.13
C ILE A 303 -0.50 -21.25 -1.71
N GLY A 304 0.50 -21.95 -1.16
CA GLY A 304 1.04 -21.70 0.17
C GLY A 304 2.57 -21.55 0.18
N PRO A 305 3.19 -21.44 1.38
CA PRO A 305 4.62 -21.23 1.50
C PRO A 305 5.48 -22.28 0.79
N LYS A 306 5.09 -23.56 0.85
CA LYS A 306 5.83 -24.64 0.19
C LYS A 306 5.82 -24.53 -1.33
N ASP A 307 4.69 -24.09 -1.90
CA ASP A 307 4.57 -23.90 -3.35
C ASP A 307 5.49 -22.76 -3.81
N LEU A 308 5.57 -21.67 -3.04
CA LEU A 308 6.47 -20.56 -3.31
C LEU A 308 7.95 -20.98 -3.28
N VAL A 309 8.34 -21.79 -2.29
CA VAL A 309 9.73 -22.32 -2.19
C VAL A 309 10.05 -23.22 -3.39
N ASN A 310 9.07 -23.98 -3.89
CA ASN A 310 9.25 -24.84 -5.05
C ASN A 310 9.28 -24.08 -6.40
N ASP A 311 8.72 -22.87 -6.45
CA ASP A 311 8.74 -21.97 -7.62
C ASP A 311 9.30 -20.59 -7.25
N LEU A 312 10.64 -20.49 -7.24
CA LEU A 312 11.35 -19.27 -6.90
C LEU A 312 11.11 -18.11 -7.87
N ASN A 313 10.62 -18.36 -9.08
CA ASN A 313 10.24 -17.29 -10.01
C ASN A 313 8.94 -16.62 -9.55
N THR A 314 7.92 -17.41 -9.25
CA THR A 314 6.67 -16.91 -8.65
C THR A 314 6.93 -16.26 -7.29
N MET A 315 7.76 -16.90 -6.44
CA MET A 315 8.14 -16.33 -5.16
C MET A 315 8.81 -14.96 -5.31
N GLY A 316 9.67 -14.79 -6.32
CA GLY A 316 10.35 -13.51 -6.61
C GLY A 316 9.38 -12.36 -6.86
N LEU A 317 8.29 -12.61 -7.63
CA LEU A 317 7.25 -11.61 -7.88
C LEU A 317 6.50 -11.21 -6.58
N PHE A 318 6.14 -12.18 -5.75
CA PHE A 318 5.47 -11.88 -4.47
C PHE A 318 6.42 -11.25 -3.44
N PHE A 319 7.71 -11.59 -3.48
CA PHE A 319 8.74 -10.93 -2.69
C PHE A 319 8.87 -9.45 -3.08
N GLU A 320 8.91 -9.14 -4.38
CA GLU A 320 8.89 -7.76 -4.85
C GLU A 320 7.65 -7.02 -4.36
N SER A 321 6.46 -7.62 -4.48
CA SER A 321 5.23 -7.03 -3.96
C SER A 321 5.28 -6.75 -2.46
N MET A 322 5.85 -7.65 -1.65
CA MET A 322 6.06 -7.44 -0.22
C MET A 322 6.98 -6.25 0.05
N CYS A 323 8.11 -6.17 -0.66
CA CYS A 323 9.05 -5.06 -0.52
C CYS A 323 8.42 -3.72 -0.93
N ILE A 324 7.67 -3.67 -2.04
CA ILE A 324 6.97 -2.46 -2.49
C ILE A 324 5.93 -2.00 -1.46
N ARG A 325 5.19 -2.91 -0.82
CA ARG A 325 4.29 -2.57 0.29
C ARG A 325 5.06 -1.88 1.43
N ASP A 326 6.16 -2.45 1.87
CA ASP A 326 6.97 -1.92 2.97
C ASP A 326 7.60 -0.57 2.59
N LEU A 327 8.18 -0.47 1.40
CA LEU A 327 8.77 0.77 0.89
C LEU A 327 7.74 1.91 0.81
N ARG A 328 6.48 1.61 0.47
CA ARG A 328 5.40 2.62 0.47
C ARG A 328 5.09 3.11 1.88
N VAL A 329 5.08 2.22 2.87
CA VAL A 329 4.88 2.58 4.28
C VAL A 329 6.03 3.47 4.76
N TYR A 330 7.27 3.10 4.44
CA TYR A 330 8.46 3.88 4.83
C TYR A 330 8.55 5.21 4.09
N ALA A 331 8.26 5.24 2.79
CA ALA A 331 8.25 6.46 2.00
C ALA A 331 7.21 7.48 2.51
N ASP A 332 6.01 7.02 2.91
CA ASP A 332 4.99 7.90 3.49
C ASP A 332 5.49 8.61 4.77
N ALA A 333 6.26 7.91 5.61
CA ALA A 333 6.90 8.50 6.79
C ALA A 333 7.85 9.64 6.43
N LEU A 334 8.59 9.47 5.34
CA LEU A 334 9.59 10.40 4.82
C LEU A 334 9.01 11.48 3.88
N ASN A 335 7.68 11.55 3.72
CA ASN A 335 7.00 12.40 2.73
C ASN A 335 7.43 12.13 1.29
N GLY A 336 7.69 10.89 0.98
CA GLY A 336 8.06 10.40 -0.35
C GLY A 336 6.94 9.62 -1.03
N THR A 337 7.20 9.23 -2.25
CA THR A 337 6.34 8.36 -3.06
C THR A 337 7.22 7.29 -3.74
N VAL A 338 6.70 6.08 -3.83
CA VAL A 338 7.35 4.98 -4.53
C VAL A 338 6.84 4.91 -5.95
N TYR A 339 7.77 4.92 -6.89
CA TYR A 339 7.56 4.80 -8.34
C TYR A 339 8.29 3.57 -8.85
N HIS A 340 8.02 3.17 -10.10
CA HIS A 340 8.87 2.27 -10.87
C HIS A 340 9.56 3.04 -12.00
N TYR A 341 10.66 2.50 -12.56
CA TYR A 341 11.30 3.05 -13.74
C TYR A 341 11.44 1.99 -14.83
N ARG A 342 11.13 2.39 -16.06
CA ARG A 342 11.39 1.58 -17.26
C ARG A 342 11.64 2.50 -18.44
N ASP A 343 12.73 2.25 -19.18
CA ASP A 343 13.03 2.97 -20.41
C ASP A 343 12.73 2.12 -21.68
N GLY A 344 12.77 2.79 -22.83
CA GLY A 344 12.52 2.13 -24.13
C GLY A 344 13.60 1.12 -24.54
N ASN A 345 14.75 1.08 -23.86
CA ASN A 345 15.86 0.17 -24.13
C ASN A 345 15.84 -1.05 -23.18
N GLY A 346 14.80 -1.17 -22.34
CA GLY A 346 14.64 -2.30 -21.42
C GLY A 346 15.39 -2.16 -20.10
N LEU A 347 15.98 -0.99 -19.78
CA LEU A 347 16.52 -0.73 -18.46
C LEU A 347 15.36 -0.46 -17.50
N GLU A 348 15.34 -1.20 -16.40
CA GLU A 348 14.30 -1.15 -15.37
C GLU A 348 14.90 -0.83 -14.00
N CYS A 349 14.07 -0.30 -13.10
CA CYS A 349 14.35 -0.19 -11.67
C CYS A 349 13.03 -0.47 -10.93
N ASP A 350 13.07 -1.46 -10.06
CA ASP A 350 11.87 -2.00 -9.40
C ASP A 350 11.18 -0.93 -8.52
N ALA A 351 11.97 -0.11 -7.82
CA ALA A 351 11.45 1.01 -7.03
C ALA A 351 12.34 2.26 -7.08
N VAL A 352 11.70 3.41 -7.20
CA VAL A 352 12.32 4.72 -6.97
C VAL A 352 11.56 5.41 -5.85
N ILE A 353 12.20 5.62 -4.71
CA ILE A 353 11.64 6.46 -3.63
C ILE A 353 12.02 7.90 -3.93
N HIS A 354 11.03 8.76 -4.17
CA HIS A 354 11.25 10.18 -4.44
C HIS A 354 10.60 11.02 -3.34
N LEU A 355 11.41 11.77 -2.60
CA LEU A 355 10.97 12.64 -1.52
C LEU A 355 10.53 14.01 -2.04
N ARG A 356 9.71 14.72 -1.26
CA ARG A 356 9.20 16.05 -1.64
C ARG A 356 10.29 17.13 -1.74
N ASP A 357 11.45 16.94 -1.12
CA ASP A 357 12.61 17.83 -1.21
C ASP A 357 13.46 17.63 -2.47
N GLY A 358 13.04 16.66 -3.32
CA GLY A 358 13.71 16.30 -4.56
C GLY A 358 14.82 15.25 -4.40
N SER A 359 15.09 14.77 -3.18
CA SER A 359 15.99 13.62 -2.95
C SER A 359 15.32 12.33 -3.38
N TYR A 360 16.09 11.37 -3.91
CA TYR A 360 15.56 10.08 -4.34
C TYR A 360 16.59 8.98 -4.18
N GLY A 361 16.10 7.75 -3.98
CA GLY A 361 16.89 6.52 -3.96
C GLY A 361 16.42 5.55 -5.03
N LEU A 362 17.35 4.81 -5.63
CA LEU A 362 17.08 3.81 -6.65
C LEU A 362 17.23 2.41 -6.05
N ILE A 363 16.25 1.54 -6.27
CA ILE A 363 16.15 0.25 -5.59
C ILE A 363 15.81 -0.85 -6.60
N GLU A 364 16.61 -1.91 -6.58
CA GLU A 364 16.33 -3.20 -7.20
C GLU A 364 15.93 -4.22 -6.13
N ILE A 365 15.04 -5.14 -6.45
CA ILE A 365 14.54 -6.14 -5.51
C ILE A 365 14.85 -7.53 -6.05
N LYS A 366 15.64 -8.31 -5.32
CA LYS A 366 16.07 -9.64 -5.72
C LYS A 366 15.91 -10.59 -4.54
N LEU A 367 15.25 -11.73 -4.72
CA LEU A 367 15.05 -12.69 -3.63
C LEU A 367 16.40 -13.12 -2.98
N GLY A 368 17.45 -13.22 -3.79
CA GLY A 368 18.81 -13.55 -3.37
C GLY A 368 19.60 -14.13 -4.53
N GLY A 369 20.85 -14.58 -4.21
CA GLY A 369 21.81 -15.13 -5.16
C GLY A 369 22.75 -14.07 -5.73
N ASP A 370 24.05 -14.33 -5.63
CA ASP A 370 25.13 -13.37 -5.96
C ASP A 370 25.01 -12.82 -7.39
N GLN A 371 24.67 -13.67 -8.35
CA GLN A 371 24.51 -13.25 -9.74
C GLN A 371 23.37 -12.23 -9.89
N LYS A 372 22.19 -12.50 -9.31
CA LYS A 372 21.03 -11.60 -9.38
C LYS A 372 21.29 -10.28 -8.64
N ILE A 373 22.01 -10.31 -7.53
CA ILE A 373 22.44 -9.11 -6.79
C ILE A 373 23.41 -8.28 -7.64
N ASN A 374 24.39 -8.91 -8.27
CA ASN A 374 25.35 -8.25 -9.14
C ASN A 374 24.67 -7.64 -10.36
N ASP A 375 23.71 -8.31 -10.98
CA ASP A 375 22.95 -7.79 -12.10
C ASP A 375 22.08 -6.59 -11.69
N GLY A 376 21.42 -6.66 -10.52
CA GLY A 376 20.69 -5.54 -9.95
C GLY A 376 21.58 -4.33 -9.68
N ALA A 377 22.75 -4.53 -9.07
CA ALA A 377 23.72 -3.46 -8.84
C ALA A 377 24.17 -2.79 -10.14
N LYS A 378 24.47 -3.58 -11.19
CA LYS A 378 24.83 -3.05 -12.52
C LYS A 378 23.71 -2.24 -13.15
N ASN A 379 22.45 -2.67 -13.03
CA ASN A 379 21.29 -1.94 -13.52
C ASN A 379 21.17 -0.57 -12.82
N LEU A 380 21.30 -0.53 -11.50
CA LEU A 380 21.25 0.71 -10.70
C LEU A 380 22.36 1.68 -11.11
N LEU A 381 23.60 1.20 -11.24
CA LEU A 381 24.74 2.01 -11.68
C LEU A 381 24.54 2.54 -13.09
N SER A 382 24.02 1.70 -14.01
CA SER A 382 23.68 2.10 -15.37
C SER A 382 22.60 3.18 -15.40
N LEU A 383 21.55 3.04 -14.60
CA LEU A 383 20.51 4.05 -14.48
C LEU A 383 21.06 5.36 -13.91
N ALA A 384 21.82 5.29 -12.80
CA ALA A 384 22.42 6.45 -12.18
C ALA A 384 23.33 7.24 -13.15
N SER A 385 24.11 6.54 -13.99
CA SER A 385 24.97 7.17 -15.01
C SER A 385 24.21 7.89 -16.13
N LYS A 386 22.95 7.52 -16.38
CA LYS A 386 22.09 8.17 -17.39
C LYS A 386 21.39 9.43 -16.88
N ILE A 387 21.43 9.68 -15.58
CA ILE A 387 20.77 10.85 -14.98
C ILE A 387 21.63 12.07 -15.19
N ASP A 388 21.06 13.10 -15.82
CA ASP A 388 21.74 14.37 -16.10
C ASP A 388 21.86 15.17 -14.78
N SER A 389 23.06 15.16 -14.19
CA SER A 389 23.36 15.84 -12.92
C SER A 389 23.21 17.38 -13.00
N SER A 390 23.14 17.96 -14.19
CA SER A 390 22.86 19.40 -14.35
C SER A 390 21.39 19.73 -14.16
N LYS A 391 20.49 18.73 -14.24
CA LYS A 391 19.02 18.90 -14.14
C LYS A 391 18.43 18.28 -12.89
N MET A 392 19.09 17.30 -12.30
CA MET A 392 18.62 16.58 -11.14
C MET A 392 19.78 16.18 -10.22
N LYS A 393 19.57 16.18 -8.91
CA LYS A 393 20.56 15.69 -7.95
C LYS A 393 20.93 14.24 -8.28
N SER A 394 22.15 13.83 -7.92
CA SER A 394 22.48 12.39 -7.90
C SER A 394 21.56 11.65 -6.91
N PRO A 395 21.29 10.35 -7.13
CA PRO A 395 20.55 9.55 -6.18
C PRO A 395 21.25 9.57 -4.80
N ALA A 396 20.48 9.66 -3.71
CA ALA A 396 21.01 9.64 -2.36
C ALA A 396 21.66 8.28 -2.05
N PHE A 397 21.09 7.21 -2.61
CA PHE A 397 21.64 5.86 -2.51
C PHE A 397 21.19 4.99 -3.69
N LEU A 398 21.96 3.93 -3.93
CA LEU A 398 21.62 2.80 -4.79
C LEU A 398 21.53 1.57 -3.91
N MET A 399 20.43 0.80 -3.97
CA MET A 399 20.19 -0.32 -3.06
C MET A 399 19.64 -1.54 -3.80
N VAL A 400 20.18 -2.72 -3.52
CA VAL A 400 19.57 -4.00 -3.85
C VAL A 400 18.94 -4.56 -2.57
N ILE A 401 17.61 -4.61 -2.51
CA ILE A 401 16.88 -5.29 -1.43
C ILE A 401 16.89 -6.79 -1.68
N THR A 402 17.20 -7.57 -0.64
CA THR A 402 17.24 -9.03 -0.72
C THR A 402 16.34 -9.69 0.33
N GLY A 403 15.91 -10.94 0.06
CA GLY A 403 15.16 -11.75 1.02
C GLY A 403 16.08 -12.51 1.97
N VAL A 404 17.12 -13.13 1.42
CA VAL A 404 17.90 -14.18 2.10
C VAL A 404 19.40 -13.89 2.24
N SER A 405 19.87 -12.72 1.80
CA SER A 405 21.26 -12.34 2.10
C SER A 405 21.49 -12.24 3.59
N LYS A 406 22.65 -12.71 4.04
CA LYS A 406 22.95 -12.81 5.48
C LYS A 406 23.25 -11.47 6.12
N TYR A 407 23.82 -10.53 5.37
CA TYR A 407 24.29 -9.25 5.89
C TYR A 407 23.74 -8.08 5.06
N ALA A 408 23.46 -6.98 5.77
CA ALA A 408 23.33 -5.66 5.16
C ALA A 408 24.72 -5.03 5.10
N ILE A 409 25.17 -4.62 3.93
CA ILE A 409 26.50 -4.05 3.68
C ILE A 409 26.46 -3.03 2.55
N GLN A 410 27.44 -2.13 2.52
CA GLN A 410 27.79 -1.38 1.34
C GLN A 410 28.86 -2.12 0.54
N ARG A 411 28.67 -2.26 -0.76
CA ARG A 411 29.63 -2.87 -1.70
C ARG A 411 30.73 -1.87 -2.07
N GLU A 412 31.85 -2.38 -2.61
CA GLU A 412 32.96 -1.55 -3.11
C GLU A 412 32.53 -0.56 -4.22
N ASP A 413 31.48 -0.90 -5.01
CA ASP A 413 30.92 -0.04 -6.05
C ASP A 413 29.92 1.00 -5.50
N GLY A 414 29.76 1.10 -4.19
CA GLY A 414 28.88 2.04 -3.49
C GLY A 414 27.40 1.62 -3.41
N VAL A 415 27.02 0.48 -4.03
CA VAL A 415 25.66 -0.03 -3.96
C VAL A 415 25.44 -0.74 -2.62
N TYR A 416 24.35 -0.43 -1.93
CA TYR A 416 23.93 -1.13 -0.73
C TYR A 416 23.27 -2.46 -1.07
N VAL A 417 23.56 -3.49 -0.32
CA VAL A 417 22.81 -4.77 -0.32
C VAL A 417 22.15 -4.90 1.03
N VAL A 418 20.83 -4.85 1.09
CA VAL A 418 20.08 -4.80 2.34
C VAL A 418 19.00 -5.88 2.35
N PRO A 419 19.06 -6.86 3.25
CA PRO A 419 17.93 -7.75 3.48
C PRO A 419 16.72 -6.98 4.00
N ILE A 420 15.53 -7.29 3.46
CA ILE A 420 14.28 -6.63 3.88
C ILE A 420 14.02 -6.77 5.38
N GLY A 421 14.46 -7.88 6.00
CA GLY A 421 14.38 -8.13 7.43
C GLY A 421 15.31 -7.26 8.29
N CYS A 422 16.09 -6.34 7.70
CA CYS A 422 16.91 -5.37 8.43
C CYS A 422 16.40 -3.94 8.29
N LEU A 423 15.42 -3.70 7.40
CA LEU A 423 15.02 -2.36 6.95
C LEU A 423 13.91 -1.75 7.82
N LYS A 424 13.98 -0.43 8.03
CA LYS A 424 12.92 0.45 8.59
C LYS A 424 12.83 1.78 7.83
N GLU A 425 11.85 2.63 8.24
CA GLU A 425 11.72 4.01 7.77
C GLU A 425 12.94 4.89 8.05
#